data_8b347649c1531b529b2c0eb32c8180bc
#
_entry.id   8b347649c1531b529b2c0eb32c8180bc
#
_cell.length_a   1.000
_cell.length_b   1.000
_cell.length_c   1.000
_cell.angle_alpha   90.00
_cell.angle_beta   90.00
_cell.angle_gamma   90.00
#
_symmetry.space_group_name_H-M   'P 1'
#
loop_
_entity.id
_entity.type
_entity.pdbx_description
1 polymer ?
#
loop_
_entity_poly.entity_id
_entity_poly.type
_entity_poly.pdbx_seq_one_letter_code
_entity_poly.pdbx_strand_id
1 'polypeptide(L)'
;MEEVLEQLLAYGLYTGLIEKEDTIYCYNSLAGLLVFEPKACNEEHIKEEIKNLKTEERESGEYLEKLLQKILDYALAKGIIEDDSTITKDLFDTRVMGVLTDRPSNIRNRFFEKYSSSPKEATEYFYQFSQDNDYIRRYRIKKDIRYKVESPYGELDITINLSKPEKDPKKIALLGKTASHSYPACMLCKESEGYFGRLDFPARENHRIIPVKLSGENFYFQYSPYVYYNEHCIVFHEEHKPMKIDSAVFGKLFSFVEQFPHYFLGSNADLPIVGGSILSHEHFQGGNYSFPMEKSGLREEFSLEKFPDLHFGIVNWPMSVIRLNGKDKERCIDAASFILDRFRSYSDESLSILSHTGDTPHNTITPIARKRGELFELDLVLRNNRTTEEHPLGLFHPHEEWHHIKKENIGLIEVMGLAVLPARLRTELSNLGEAILENKDISSDPVLEKHYNFSQEIRKKYQNITKDTVEEIVRAEVGKVFLMVLRDAGIFKEDEAGKEGFRRFIASLS
;
A
#
# COMPACT_ATOMS: atom_id res chain seq x y z
N MET A 1 24.45 -11.45 26.29
CA MET A 1 24.05 -10.26 25.50
C MET A 1 25.17 -9.79 24.59
N GLU A 2 26.43 -9.77 25.05
CA GLU A 2 27.61 -9.37 24.25
C GLU A 2 27.63 -10.05 22.88
N GLU A 3 27.58 -11.40 22.86
CA GLU A 3 27.54 -12.19 21.63
C GLU A 3 26.40 -11.77 20.68
N VAL A 4 25.22 -11.48 21.22
CA VAL A 4 24.06 -11.04 20.41
C VAL A 4 24.30 -9.67 19.80
N LEU A 5 24.96 -8.75 20.51
CA LEU A 5 25.33 -7.45 19.97
C LEU A 5 26.43 -7.58 18.88
N GLU A 6 27.43 -8.45 19.10
CA GLU A 6 28.45 -8.73 18.09
C GLU A 6 27.85 -9.35 16.83
N GLN A 7 26.89 -10.26 16.96
CA GLN A 7 26.10 -10.80 15.83
C GLN A 7 25.30 -9.71 15.11
N LEU A 8 24.69 -8.78 15.84
CA LEU A 8 23.96 -7.66 15.24
C LEU A 8 24.88 -6.69 14.52
N LEU A 9 26.08 -6.43 15.06
CA LEU A 9 27.12 -5.62 14.39
C LEU A 9 27.65 -6.32 13.14
N ALA A 10 27.87 -7.65 13.19
CA ALA A 10 28.23 -8.45 12.03
C ALA A 10 27.18 -8.33 10.92
N TYR A 11 25.88 -8.37 11.28
CA TYR A 11 24.78 -8.11 10.34
C TYR A 11 24.87 -6.70 9.74
N GLY A 12 25.07 -5.67 10.57
CA GLY A 12 25.18 -4.29 10.13
C GLY A 12 26.35 -4.06 9.14
N LEU A 13 27.51 -4.66 9.39
CA LEU A 13 28.67 -4.63 8.49
C LEU A 13 28.42 -5.41 7.20
N TYR A 14 27.84 -6.60 7.30
CA TYR A 14 27.52 -7.45 6.14
C TYR A 14 26.54 -6.80 5.17
N THR A 15 25.56 -6.08 5.70
CA THR A 15 24.54 -5.39 4.92
C THR A 15 24.94 -3.99 4.46
N GLY A 16 26.07 -3.46 4.98
CA GLY A 16 26.52 -2.10 4.70
C GLY A 16 25.68 -1.00 5.36
N LEU A 17 24.98 -1.33 6.44
CA LEU A 17 24.28 -0.34 7.28
C LEU A 17 25.26 0.51 8.06
N ILE A 18 26.39 -0.07 8.50
CA ILE A 18 27.47 0.61 9.19
C ILE A 18 28.80 0.31 8.52
N GLU A 19 29.75 1.23 8.63
CA GLU A 19 31.13 1.03 8.21
C GLU A 19 31.95 0.45 9.38
N LYS A 20 33.14 -0.10 9.04
CA LYS A 20 34.01 -0.73 10.06
C LYS A 20 34.38 0.24 11.19
N GLU A 21 34.58 1.50 10.87
CA GLU A 21 34.94 2.57 11.78
C GLU A 21 33.85 2.86 12.80
N ASP A 22 32.59 2.52 12.49
CA ASP A 22 31.41 2.74 13.35
C ASP A 22 31.19 1.61 14.37
N THR A 23 31.90 0.47 14.23
CA THR A 23 31.63 -0.74 15.01
C THR A 23 31.63 -0.50 16.51
N ILE A 24 32.68 0.14 17.05
CA ILE A 24 32.81 0.40 18.51
C ILE A 24 31.77 1.42 18.96
N TYR A 25 31.50 2.45 18.16
CA TYR A 25 30.46 3.43 18.46
C TYR A 25 29.09 2.78 18.58
N CYS A 26 28.71 1.96 17.62
CA CYS A 26 27.44 1.23 17.62
C CYS A 26 27.35 0.24 18.78
N TYR A 27 28.44 -0.51 19.07
CA TYR A 27 28.50 -1.42 20.19
C TYR A 27 28.20 -0.71 21.53
N ASN A 28 28.90 0.40 21.81
CA ASN A 28 28.70 1.18 23.02
C ASN A 28 27.31 1.81 23.10
N SER A 29 26.78 2.28 21.96
CA SER A 29 25.44 2.85 21.89
C SER A 29 24.34 1.80 22.18
N LEU A 30 24.47 0.60 21.63
CA LEU A 30 23.58 -0.53 21.91
C LEU A 30 23.67 -0.99 23.37
N ALA A 31 24.88 -1.10 23.93
CA ALA A 31 25.08 -1.43 25.34
C ALA A 31 24.43 -0.39 26.26
N GLY A 32 24.59 0.90 25.95
CA GLY A 32 23.94 2.00 26.67
C GLY A 32 22.40 1.93 26.59
N LEU A 33 21.85 1.63 25.41
CA LEU A 33 20.42 1.44 25.21
C LEU A 33 19.85 0.28 26.03
N LEU A 34 20.61 -0.81 26.17
CA LEU A 34 20.27 -1.99 26.94
C LEU A 34 20.65 -1.91 28.43
N VAL A 35 21.17 -0.75 28.84
CA VAL A 35 21.55 -0.49 30.24
C VAL A 35 22.43 -1.62 30.79
N PHE A 36 23.44 -2.01 30.05
CA PHE A 36 24.35 -3.07 30.46
C PHE A 36 25.79 -2.63 30.27
N GLU A 37 26.69 -3.05 31.19
CA GLU A 37 28.12 -2.74 31.12
C GLU A 37 28.84 -3.84 30.33
N PRO A 38 29.30 -3.52 29.09
CA PRO A 38 29.89 -4.51 28.21
C PRO A 38 31.36 -4.77 28.57
N LYS A 39 31.86 -5.94 28.25
CA LYS A 39 33.28 -6.19 28.08
C LYS A 39 33.77 -5.62 26.73
N ALA A 40 35.06 -5.82 26.44
CA ALA A 40 35.60 -5.40 25.16
C ALA A 40 34.90 -6.11 23.99
N CYS A 41 34.53 -5.33 22.96
CA CYS A 41 33.94 -5.86 21.73
C CYS A 41 34.92 -6.83 21.06
N ASN A 42 34.46 -8.03 20.71
CA ASN A 42 35.28 -9.06 20.08
C ASN A 42 35.22 -8.96 18.56
N GLU A 43 36.11 -8.18 17.96
CA GLU A 43 36.18 -7.99 16.51
C GLU A 43 36.45 -9.29 15.74
N GLU A 44 37.19 -10.27 16.31
CA GLU A 44 37.41 -11.55 15.64
C GLU A 44 36.13 -12.39 15.57
N HIS A 45 35.31 -12.37 16.62
CA HIS A 45 33.98 -13.01 16.58
C HIS A 45 33.06 -12.35 15.55
N ILE A 46 33.06 -11.02 15.45
CA ILE A 46 32.32 -10.31 14.41
C ILE A 46 32.74 -10.73 13.00
N LYS A 47 34.04 -10.85 12.74
CA LYS A 47 34.56 -11.32 11.44
C LYS A 47 34.16 -12.75 11.12
N GLU A 48 34.10 -13.62 12.12
CA GLU A 48 33.65 -15.01 11.96
C GLU A 48 32.16 -15.05 11.65
N GLU A 49 31.35 -14.31 12.35
CA GLU A 49 29.90 -14.20 12.12
C GLU A 49 29.60 -13.67 10.70
N ILE A 50 30.33 -12.66 10.21
CA ILE A 50 30.17 -12.17 8.83
C ILE A 50 30.42 -13.28 7.79
N LYS A 51 31.41 -14.17 8.01
CA LYS A 51 31.66 -15.28 7.10
C LYS A 51 30.57 -16.36 7.13
N ASN A 52 29.89 -16.49 8.26
CA ASN A 52 28.84 -17.49 8.46
C ASN A 52 27.46 -17.02 8.00
N LEU A 53 27.26 -15.71 7.81
CA LEU A 53 26.00 -15.15 7.34
C LEU A 53 25.70 -15.60 5.91
N LYS A 54 24.52 -16.17 5.71
CA LYS A 54 24.03 -16.62 4.41
C LYS A 54 23.10 -15.59 3.78
N THR A 55 23.18 -15.45 2.47
CA THR A 55 22.31 -14.53 1.71
C THR A 55 20.84 -14.84 1.93
N GLU A 56 20.44 -16.12 1.95
CA GLU A 56 19.06 -16.55 2.14
C GLU A 56 18.51 -16.14 3.52
N GLU A 57 19.34 -16.20 4.56
CA GLU A 57 18.97 -15.79 5.91
C GLU A 57 18.80 -14.28 6.04
N ARG A 58 19.62 -13.50 5.31
CA ARG A 58 19.45 -12.05 5.16
C ARG A 58 18.16 -11.74 4.41
N GLU A 59 17.95 -12.35 3.23
CA GLU A 59 16.80 -12.09 2.36
C GLU A 59 15.46 -12.46 3.01
N SER A 60 15.43 -13.53 3.81
CA SER A 60 14.25 -13.94 4.56
C SER A 60 13.93 -13.02 5.74
N GLY A 61 14.93 -12.32 6.26
CA GLY A 61 14.86 -11.52 7.49
C GLY A 61 14.83 -12.34 8.79
N GLU A 62 14.89 -13.68 8.69
CA GLU A 62 14.78 -14.56 9.86
C GLU A 62 15.98 -14.45 10.81
N TYR A 63 17.19 -14.19 10.27
CA TYR A 63 18.37 -13.99 11.10
C TYR A 63 18.19 -12.75 12.00
N LEU A 64 17.79 -11.63 11.41
CA LEU A 64 17.57 -10.38 12.13
C LEU A 64 16.41 -10.52 13.13
N GLU A 65 15.28 -11.15 12.75
CA GLU A 65 14.15 -11.43 13.64
C GLU A 65 14.62 -12.16 14.91
N LYS A 66 15.46 -13.20 14.77
CA LYS A 66 15.98 -13.97 15.91
C LYS A 66 16.87 -13.13 16.82
N LEU A 67 17.72 -12.25 16.26
CA LEU A 67 18.58 -11.36 17.07
C LEU A 67 17.74 -10.32 17.82
N LEU A 68 16.83 -9.65 17.12
CA LEU A 68 15.94 -8.66 17.74
C LEU A 68 15.06 -9.30 18.83
N GLN A 69 14.56 -10.53 18.63
CA GLN A 69 13.79 -11.22 19.65
C GLN A 69 14.62 -11.47 20.93
N LYS A 70 15.89 -11.91 20.82
CA LYS A 70 16.77 -12.09 21.98
C LYS A 70 17.02 -10.76 22.73
N ILE A 71 17.14 -9.66 21.98
CA ILE A 71 17.31 -8.32 22.54
C ILE A 71 16.04 -7.86 23.26
N LEU A 72 14.86 -8.10 22.68
CA LEU A 72 13.56 -7.77 23.26
C LEU A 72 13.30 -8.59 24.52
N ASP A 73 13.61 -9.90 24.53
CA ASP A 73 13.47 -10.77 25.70
C ASP A 73 14.37 -10.28 26.85
N TYR A 74 15.59 -9.86 26.54
CA TYR A 74 16.49 -9.27 27.54
C TYR A 74 15.93 -7.93 28.08
N ALA A 75 15.48 -7.06 27.20
CA ALA A 75 14.93 -5.76 27.57
C ALA A 75 13.69 -5.92 28.47
N LEU A 76 12.82 -6.87 28.18
CA LEU A 76 11.66 -7.20 28.99
C LEU A 76 12.08 -7.76 30.37
N ALA A 77 13.00 -8.70 30.39
CA ALA A 77 13.50 -9.32 31.64
C ALA A 77 14.21 -8.30 32.55
N LYS A 78 14.79 -7.25 31.99
CA LYS A 78 15.45 -6.16 32.74
C LYS A 78 14.50 -4.99 33.08
N GLY A 79 13.25 -5.01 32.63
CA GLY A 79 12.31 -3.93 32.84
C GLY A 79 12.65 -2.66 32.04
N ILE A 80 13.43 -2.78 30.95
CA ILE A 80 13.74 -1.67 30.03
C ILE A 80 12.51 -1.35 29.19
N ILE A 81 11.73 -2.38 28.81
CA ILE A 81 10.40 -2.26 28.21
C ILE A 81 9.35 -2.76 29.22
N GLU A 82 8.19 -2.10 29.22
CA GLU A 82 7.18 -2.29 30.27
C GLU A 82 6.30 -3.52 30.06
N ASP A 83 6.04 -3.89 28.81
CA ASP A 83 5.15 -4.98 28.45
C ASP A 83 5.58 -5.71 27.17
N ASP A 84 4.98 -6.90 26.94
CA ASP A 84 5.23 -7.79 25.81
C ASP A 84 4.36 -7.47 24.58
N SER A 85 3.73 -6.29 24.52
CA SER A 85 2.87 -5.93 23.40
C SER A 85 3.68 -5.65 22.13
N THR A 86 3.10 -5.95 20.99
CA THR A 86 3.70 -5.65 19.67
C THR A 86 4.10 -4.19 19.54
N ILE A 87 3.29 -3.26 20.06
CA ILE A 87 3.59 -1.81 19.97
C ILE A 87 4.84 -1.48 20.77
N THR A 88 4.93 -1.94 22.02
CA THR A 88 6.11 -1.68 22.88
C THR A 88 7.38 -2.30 22.30
N LYS A 89 7.29 -3.53 21.78
CA LYS A 89 8.38 -4.19 21.07
C LYS A 89 8.81 -3.41 19.82
N ASP A 90 7.85 -2.96 19.00
CA ASP A 90 8.13 -2.20 17.78
C ASP A 90 8.76 -0.82 18.05
N LEU A 91 8.42 -0.18 19.16
CA LEU A 91 9.06 1.05 19.59
C LEU A 91 10.53 0.80 19.96
N PHE A 92 10.82 -0.30 20.65
CA PHE A 92 12.15 -0.59 21.14
C PHE A 92 13.09 -1.16 20.06
N ASP A 93 12.64 -2.14 19.28
CA ASP A 93 13.48 -2.74 18.23
C ASP A 93 13.78 -1.76 17.09
N THR A 94 12.84 -0.84 16.76
CA THR A 94 13.11 0.26 15.84
C THR A 94 14.20 1.18 16.35
N ARG A 95 14.24 1.43 17.67
CA ARG A 95 15.29 2.21 18.32
C ARG A 95 16.65 1.49 18.28
N VAL A 96 16.66 0.17 18.50
CA VAL A 96 17.86 -0.67 18.35
C VAL A 96 18.40 -0.56 16.92
N MET A 97 17.56 -0.73 15.91
CA MET A 97 17.95 -0.62 14.49
C MET A 97 18.31 0.82 14.09
N GLY A 98 17.77 1.81 14.77
CA GLY A 98 18.14 3.22 14.62
C GLY A 98 19.62 3.48 14.90
N VAL A 99 20.25 2.72 15.81
CA VAL A 99 21.69 2.81 16.10
C VAL A 99 22.54 2.38 14.88
N LEU A 100 22.06 1.39 14.13
CA LEU A 100 22.75 0.89 12.94
C LEU A 100 22.36 1.63 11.65
N THR A 101 21.41 2.56 11.73
CA THR A 101 20.88 3.26 10.56
C THR A 101 21.62 4.56 10.35
N ASP A 102 22.32 4.68 9.21
CA ASP A 102 23.09 5.86 8.85
C ASP A 102 22.23 7.14 8.77
N ARG A 103 22.89 8.30 8.87
CA ARG A 103 22.22 9.61 8.88
C ARG A 103 21.53 9.89 7.53
N PRO A 104 20.43 10.68 7.53
CA PRO A 104 19.72 11.03 6.31
C PRO A 104 20.61 11.61 5.21
N SER A 105 21.60 12.44 5.56
CA SER A 105 22.52 13.04 4.59
C SER A 105 23.34 12.00 3.83
N ASN A 106 23.85 10.98 4.51
CA ASN A 106 24.65 9.93 3.89
C ASN A 106 23.81 9.05 2.97
N ILE A 107 22.61 8.66 3.43
CA ILE A 107 21.69 7.85 2.60
C ILE A 107 21.27 8.62 1.34
N ARG A 108 20.96 9.92 1.46
CA ARG A 108 20.61 10.78 0.32
C ARG A 108 21.79 10.92 -0.66
N ASN A 109 23.01 11.12 -0.15
CA ASN A 109 24.21 11.22 -0.99
C ASN A 109 24.43 9.92 -1.78
N ARG A 110 24.36 8.75 -1.12
CA ARG A 110 24.50 7.44 -1.80
C ARG A 110 23.38 7.19 -2.81
N PHE A 111 22.16 7.60 -2.49
CA PHE A 111 21.03 7.51 -3.41
C PHE A 111 21.27 8.31 -4.68
N PHE A 112 21.65 9.59 -4.56
CA PHE A 112 21.86 10.46 -5.72
C PHE A 112 23.16 10.13 -6.50
N GLU A 113 24.16 9.59 -5.85
CA GLU A 113 25.33 9.04 -6.54
C GLU A 113 24.90 7.90 -7.48
N LYS A 114 24.12 6.93 -6.98
CA LYS A 114 23.58 5.83 -7.80
C LYS A 114 22.61 6.33 -8.85
N TYR A 115 21.77 7.32 -8.52
CA TYR A 115 20.82 7.92 -9.43
C TYR A 115 21.53 8.56 -10.65
N SER A 116 22.71 9.12 -10.47
CA SER A 116 23.49 9.69 -11.56
C SER A 116 23.91 8.64 -12.62
N SER A 117 24.01 7.38 -12.22
CA SER A 117 24.27 6.23 -13.10
C SER A 117 22.98 5.62 -13.63
N SER A 118 22.02 5.36 -12.74
CA SER A 118 20.74 4.73 -13.07
C SER A 118 19.67 5.01 -12.01
N PRO A 119 18.50 5.54 -12.38
CA PRO A 119 17.36 5.64 -11.47
C PRO A 119 16.98 4.30 -10.82
N LYS A 120 17.13 3.21 -11.56
CA LYS A 120 16.84 1.86 -11.08
C LYS A 120 17.81 1.42 -10.00
N GLU A 121 19.12 1.62 -10.18
CA GLU A 121 20.11 1.31 -9.16
C GLU A 121 19.91 2.10 -7.87
N ALA A 122 19.47 3.36 -7.97
CA ALA A 122 19.17 4.18 -6.81
C ALA A 122 17.97 3.64 -6.02
N THR A 123 16.88 3.26 -6.71
CA THR A 123 15.69 2.71 -6.08
C THR A 123 15.94 1.31 -5.50
N GLU A 124 16.69 0.45 -6.20
CA GLU A 124 17.13 -0.87 -5.68
C GLU A 124 17.96 -0.72 -4.40
N TYR A 125 18.95 0.20 -4.38
CA TYR A 125 19.72 0.49 -3.18
C TYR A 125 18.84 0.92 -2.01
N PHE A 126 17.94 1.88 -2.25
CA PHE A 126 17.11 2.43 -1.18
C PHE A 126 16.06 1.42 -0.68
N TYR A 127 15.55 0.57 -1.57
CA TYR A 127 14.65 -0.53 -1.19
C TYR A 127 15.37 -1.58 -0.34
N GLN A 128 16.56 -2.01 -0.77
CA GLN A 128 17.37 -2.95 -0.02
C GLN A 128 17.79 -2.37 1.35
N PHE A 129 18.21 -1.11 1.40
CA PHE A 129 18.49 -0.40 2.65
C PHE A 129 17.28 -0.39 3.59
N SER A 130 16.08 -0.11 3.08
CA SER A 130 14.85 -0.07 3.87
C SER A 130 14.44 -1.46 4.40
N GLN A 131 14.89 -2.52 3.75
CA GLN A 131 14.73 -3.91 4.21
C GLN A 131 15.78 -4.29 5.26
N ASP A 132 17.03 -3.94 5.02
CA ASP A 132 18.16 -4.35 5.89
C ASP A 132 18.14 -3.61 7.23
N ASN A 133 17.65 -2.37 7.27
CA ASN A 133 17.50 -1.62 8.52
C ASN A 133 16.18 -1.91 9.28
N ASP A 134 15.44 -2.96 8.87
CA ASP A 134 14.17 -3.40 9.49
C ASP A 134 13.03 -2.37 9.44
N TYR A 135 13.13 -1.34 8.61
CA TYR A 135 11.98 -0.49 8.33
C TYR A 135 10.89 -1.27 7.57
N ILE A 136 11.31 -2.10 6.61
CA ILE A 136 10.49 -3.11 5.94
C ILE A 136 10.76 -4.46 6.61
N ARG A 137 9.86 -4.91 7.46
CA ARG A 137 10.00 -6.15 8.24
C ARG A 137 9.68 -7.36 7.40
N ARG A 138 10.67 -7.87 6.64
CA ARG A 138 10.53 -8.98 5.68
C ARG A 138 9.87 -10.22 6.30
N TYR A 139 10.27 -10.60 7.51
CA TYR A 139 9.73 -11.74 8.24
C TYR A 139 8.24 -11.60 8.61
N ARG A 140 7.72 -10.37 8.75
CA ARG A 140 6.28 -10.13 8.93
C ARG A 140 5.54 -10.21 7.61
N ILE A 141 6.07 -9.59 6.55
CA ILE A 141 5.49 -9.58 5.21
C ILE A 141 5.41 -11.00 4.63
N LYS A 142 6.37 -11.87 4.94
CA LYS A 142 6.38 -13.28 4.56
C LYS A 142 5.18 -14.06 5.12
N LYS A 143 4.55 -13.57 6.17
CA LYS A 143 3.34 -14.18 6.79
C LYS A 143 2.05 -13.83 6.03
N ASP A 144 2.05 -12.79 5.17
CA ASP A 144 0.89 -12.44 4.36
C ASP A 144 0.51 -13.58 3.42
N ILE A 145 -0.81 -13.82 3.28
CA ILE A 145 -1.31 -14.83 2.36
C ILE A 145 -1.58 -14.15 1.03
N ARG A 146 -0.85 -14.56 -0.01
CA ARG A 146 -0.93 -13.99 -1.35
C ARG A 146 -1.28 -15.08 -2.36
N TYR A 147 -2.27 -14.83 -3.21
CA TYR A 147 -2.65 -15.71 -4.29
C TYR A 147 -3.34 -14.94 -5.42
N LYS A 148 -3.52 -15.59 -6.55
CA LYS A 148 -4.18 -15.02 -7.73
C LYS A 148 -5.47 -15.75 -8.02
N VAL A 149 -6.43 -15.05 -8.59
CA VAL A 149 -7.72 -15.61 -9.00
C VAL A 149 -8.06 -15.17 -10.42
N GLU A 150 -8.38 -16.12 -11.27
CA GLU A 150 -8.82 -15.87 -12.63
C GLU A 150 -10.15 -15.10 -12.67
N SER A 151 -10.22 -14.13 -13.57
CA SER A 151 -11.42 -13.34 -13.84
C SER A 151 -11.58 -13.10 -15.35
N PRO A 152 -12.75 -12.62 -15.82
CA PRO A 152 -12.94 -12.23 -17.22
C PRO A 152 -12.00 -11.10 -17.69
N TYR A 153 -11.30 -10.43 -16.77
CA TYR A 153 -10.40 -9.31 -17.02
C TYR A 153 -8.92 -9.65 -16.82
N GLY A 154 -8.62 -10.93 -16.64
CA GLY A 154 -7.32 -11.46 -16.28
C GLY A 154 -7.22 -11.83 -14.79
N GLU A 155 -6.04 -12.22 -14.35
CA GLU A 155 -5.77 -12.61 -12.96
C GLU A 155 -5.91 -11.41 -12.02
N LEU A 156 -6.71 -11.53 -10.96
CA LEU A 156 -6.78 -10.60 -9.85
C LEU A 156 -5.78 -11.02 -8.75
N ASP A 157 -5.12 -10.05 -8.13
CA ASP A 157 -4.22 -10.29 -7.00
C ASP A 157 -4.99 -10.19 -5.69
N ILE A 158 -4.85 -11.19 -4.81
CA ILE A 158 -5.49 -11.22 -3.49
C ILE A 158 -4.43 -11.32 -2.42
N THR A 159 -4.48 -10.42 -1.44
CA THR A 159 -3.60 -10.42 -0.27
C THR A 159 -4.42 -10.35 1.00
N ILE A 160 -4.30 -11.35 1.89
CA ILE A 160 -4.75 -11.22 3.28
C ILE A 160 -3.54 -10.69 4.06
N ASN A 161 -3.64 -9.44 4.48
CA ASN A 161 -2.51 -8.73 5.09
C ASN A 161 -2.41 -9.05 6.59
N LEU A 162 -1.33 -9.73 6.97
CA LEU A 162 -1.02 -10.09 8.35
C LEU A 162 0.11 -9.24 8.94
N SER A 163 0.80 -8.47 8.10
CA SER A 163 1.95 -7.67 8.49
C SER A 163 1.57 -6.32 9.12
N LYS A 164 0.37 -5.81 8.82
CA LYS A 164 -0.14 -4.57 9.40
C LYS A 164 -0.70 -4.85 10.81
N PRO A 165 -0.13 -4.24 11.88
CA PRO A 165 -0.65 -4.42 13.23
C PRO A 165 -2.11 -3.95 13.30
N GLU A 166 -3.00 -4.81 13.83
CA GLU A 166 -4.35 -4.39 14.17
C GLU A 166 -4.30 -3.47 15.41
N LYS A 167 -5.05 -2.38 15.35
CA LYS A 167 -5.14 -1.45 16.48
C LYS A 167 -5.94 -2.12 17.60
N ASP A 168 -5.32 -2.32 18.78
CA ASP A 168 -6.00 -2.81 19.97
C ASP A 168 -7.04 -1.79 20.46
N PRO A 169 -8.36 -2.10 20.43
CA PRO A 169 -9.41 -1.17 20.85
C PRO A 169 -9.27 -0.72 22.32
N LYS A 170 -8.71 -1.55 23.19
CA LYS A 170 -8.50 -1.22 24.62
C LYS A 170 -7.39 -0.18 24.77
N LYS A 171 -6.31 -0.30 23.98
CA LYS A 171 -5.21 0.69 23.97
C LYS A 171 -5.66 2.01 23.34
N ILE A 172 -6.49 1.99 22.29
CA ILE A 172 -7.09 3.20 21.71
C ILE A 172 -7.96 3.93 22.74
N ALA A 173 -8.76 3.21 23.52
CA ALA A 173 -9.60 3.81 24.56
C ALA A 173 -8.80 4.45 25.70
N LEU A 174 -7.63 3.91 26.04
CA LEU A 174 -6.68 4.49 27.00
C LEU A 174 -6.06 5.78 26.44
N LEU A 175 -5.74 5.82 25.16
CA LEU A 175 -5.14 6.96 24.46
C LEU A 175 -6.10 8.15 24.31
N GLY A 176 -7.42 7.91 24.22
CA GLY A 176 -8.45 8.98 24.19
C GLY A 176 -8.49 9.86 25.44
N LYS A 177 -7.72 9.54 26.48
CA LYS A 177 -7.56 10.33 27.70
C LYS A 177 -6.25 11.14 27.76
N THR A 178 -5.36 10.97 26.78
CA THR A 178 -4.09 11.70 26.68
C THR A 178 -4.21 12.92 25.76
N ALA A 179 -3.45 13.98 26.07
CA ALA A 179 -3.44 15.20 25.27
C ALA A 179 -3.08 14.89 23.81
N SER A 180 -3.78 15.52 22.85
CA SER A 180 -3.47 15.36 21.44
C SER A 180 -2.07 15.91 21.15
N HIS A 181 -1.15 15.05 20.74
CA HIS A 181 0.18 15.45 20.30
C HIS A 181 0.10 15.94 18.85
N SER A 182 0.64 17.13 18.60
CA SER A 182 0.65 17.75 17.26
C SER A 182 1.93 17.47 16.46
N TYR A 183 2.89 16.70 17.01
CA TYR A 183 4.17 16.41 16.39
C TYR A 183 4.52 14.92 16.42
N PRO A 184 4.83 14.31 15.26
CA PRO A 184 4.53 14.81 13.90
C PRO A 184 3.03 14.95 13.66
N ALA A 185 2.61 15.84 12.75
CA ALA A 185 1.19 16.09 12.49
C ALA A 185 0.47 14.86 11.86
N CYS A 186 1.17 14.10 11.01
CA CYS A 186 0.72 12.80 10.52
C CYS A 186 1.89 11.90 10.14
N MET A 187 1.60 10.63 9.82
CA MET A 187 2.62 9.63 9.46
C MET A 187 3.37 9.93 8.16
N LEU A 188 2.85 10.82 7.31
CA LEU A 188 3.45 11.23 6.05
C LEU A 188 4.21 12.57 6.17
N CYS A 189 4.24 13.19 7.35
CA CYS A 189 5.05 14.39 7.54
C CYS A 189 6.55 14.05 7.56
N LYS A 190 7.38 14.92 6.97
CA LYS A 190 8.85 14.77 6.97
C LYS A 190 9.45 14.68 8.39
N GLU A 191 8.78 15.25 9.37
CA GLU A 191 9.10 15.20 10.80
C GLU A 191 9.01 13.77 11.38
N SER A 192 8.43 12.83 10.63
CA SER A 192 8.43 11.41 11.01
C SER A 192 9.80 10.75 10.81
N GLU A 193 10.70 11.30 9.96
CA GLU A 193 12.05 10.76 9.77
C GLU A 193 12.85 10.82 11.08
N GLY A 194 13.26 9.67 11.59
CA GLY A 194 14.01 9.58 12.85
C GLY A 194 13.17 9.76 14.12
N TYR A 195 11.84 9.84 14.02
CA TYR A 195 10.98 10.02 15.20
C TYR A 195 10.93 8.74 16.06
N PHE A 196 11.09 8.89 17.39
CA PHE A 196 11.17 7.76 18.33
C PHE A 196 9.85 7.00 18.54
N GLY A 197 8.73 7.56 18.08
CA GLY A 197 7.43 6.94 18.24
C GLY A 197 6.76 7.16 19.60
N ARG A 198 5.55 6.66 19.72
CA ARG A 198 4.72 6.60 20.94
C ARG A 198 3.62 5.57 20.75
N LEU A 199 2.83 5.27 21.77
CA LEU A 199 1.81 4.21 21.70
C LEU A 199 0.78 4.37 20.56
N ASP A 200 0.48 5.59 20.14
CA ASP A 200 -0.45 5.91 19.04
C ASP A 200 0.24 6.30 17.74
N PHE A 201 1.56 6.35 17.72
CA PHE A 201 2.35 6.74 16.56
C PHE A 201 3.59 5.85 16.41
N PRO A 202 3.81 5.24 15.23
CA PRO A 202 4.92 4.30 15.06
C PRO A 202 6.30 4.95 15.21
N ALA A 203 7.26 4.20 15.75
CA ALA A 203 8.66 4.58 15.73
C ALA A 203 9.20 4.62 14.28
N ARG A 204 10.14 5.53 14.02
CA ARG A 204 10.73 5.84 12.73
C ARG A 204 12.23 6.13 12.80
N GLU A 205 12.93 5.70 13.85
CA GLU A 205 14.37 5.96 14.02
C GLU A 205 15.21 5.35 12.91
N ASN A 206 14.74 4.22 12.37
CA ASN A 206 15.33 3.56 11.20
C ASN A 206 14.74 4.00 9.85
N HIS A 207 13.78 4.91 9.82
CA HIS A 207 13.14 5.41 8.60
C HIS A 207 13.94 6.54 7.95
N ARG A 208 14.07 6.50 6.62
CA ARG A 208 14.70 7.56 5.80
C ARG A 208 13.80 7.93 4.63
N ILE A 209 13.92 9.18 4.18
CA ILE A 209 13.17 9.74 3.07
C ILE A 209 14.11 10.41 2.07
N ILE A 210 13.79 10.32 0.78
CA ILE A 210 14.57 10.90 -0.32
C ILE A 210 13.84 12.13 -0.86
N PRO A 211 14.46 13.32 -0.90
CA PRO A 211 13.84 14.49 -1.51
C PRO A 211 13.75 14.32 -3.04
N VAL A 212 12.57 14.63 -3.59
CA VAL A 212 12.31 14.64 -5.04
C VAL A 212 11.55 15.90 -5.42
N LYS A 213 11.73 16.39 -6.65
CA LYS A 213 10.96 17.53 -7.16
C LYS A 213 9.94 17.05 -8.17
N LEU A 214 8.67 17.40 -7.97
CA LEU A 214 7.59 17.11 -8.90
C LEU A 214 6.98 18.41 -9.40
N SER A 215 7.08 18.67 -10.70
CA SER A 215 6.62 19.93 -11.32
C SER A 215 7.09 21.20 -10.59
N GLY A 216 8.33 21.16 -10.06
CA GLY A 216 8.94 22.28 -9.34
C GLY A 216 8.64 22.36 -7.83
N GLU A 217 7.67 21.62 -7.31
CA GLU A 217 7.36 21.52 -5.88
C GLU A 217 8.23 20.46 -5.18
N ASN A 218 8.45 20.64 -3.87
CA ASN A 218 9.24 19.74 -3.06
C ASN A 218 8.37 18.60 -2.51
N PHE A 219 8.82 17.37 -2.75
CA PHE A 219 8.22 16.14 -2.24
C PHE A 219 9.30 15.26 -1.60
N TYR A 220 8.87 14.25 -0.88
CA TYR A 220 9.72 13.19 -0.37
C TYR A 220 9.20 11.83 -0.84
N PHE A 221 10.14 10.95 -1.16
CA PHE A 221 9.92 9.57 -1.55
C PHE A 221 10.34 8.64 -0.41
N GLN A 222 9.50 7.68 -0.07
CA GLN A 222 9.74 6.61 0.90
C GLN A 222 9.10 5.31 0.44
N TYR A 223 9.56 4.17 0.95
CA TYR A 223 8.85 2.92 0.80
C TYR A 223 7.77 2.76 1.86
N SER A 224 6.74 1.97 1.53
CA SER A 224 5.75 1.54 2.50
C SER A 224 6.28 0.34 3.30
N PRO A 225 6.20 0.35 4.63
CA PRO A 225 6.66 -0.78 5.44
C PRO A 225 5.78 -2.03 5.27
N TYR A 226 4.59 -1.91 4.66
CA TYR A 226 3.65 -3.02 4.48
C TYR A 226 3.83 -3.78 3.17
N VAL A 227 4.51 -3.22 2.19
CA VAL A 227 4.85 -3.83 0.89
C VAL A 227 3.69 -4.65 0.29
N TYR A 228 2.57 -3.99 0.00
CA TYR A 228 1.42 -4.65 -0.62
C TYR A 228 1.76 -5.25 -2.00
N TYR A 229 2.73 -4.66 -2.68
CA TYR A 229 3.32 -5.11 -3.95
C TYR A 229 4.80 -4.70 -4.01
N ASN A 230 5.53 -5.19 -5.02
CA ASN A 230 6.96 -4.95 -5.13
C ASN A 230 7.32 -3.46 -5.16
N GLU A 231 8.28 -3.07 -4.31
CA GLU A 231 8.76 -1.69 -4.18
C GLU A 231 7.64 -0.66 -3.95
N HIS A 232 6.58 -1.05 -3.20
CA HIS A 232 5.49 -0.14 -2.86
C HIS A 232 6.03 1.11 -2.18
N CYS A 233 5.86 2.26 -2.83
CA CYS A 233 6.35 3.54 -2.35
C CYS A 233 5.23 4.56 -2.15
N ILE A 234 5.54 5.57 -1.34
CA ILE A 234 4.69 6.73 -1.10
C ILE A 234 5.53 7.97 -1.39
N VAL A 235 4.98 8.88 -2.17
CA VAL A 235 5.57 10.17 -2.49
C VAL A 235 4.65 11.24 -1.94
N PHE A 236 5.13 12.04 -0.98
CA PHE A 236 4.30 12.99 -0.23
C PHE A 236 4.88 14.39 -0.27
N HIS A 237 3.99 15.38 -0.22
CA HIS A 237 4.38 16.78 -0.26
C HIS A 237 5.17 17.19 0.99
N GLU A 238 6.12 18.11 0.85
CA GLU A 238 6.92 18.62 1.97
C GLU A 238 6.06 19.27 3.05
N GLU A 239 5.02 19.98 2.66
CA GLU A 239 4.07 20.64 3.55
C GLU A 239 2.83 19.77 3.78
N HIS A 240 2.31 19.79 5.00
CA HIS A 240 1.05 19.12 5.34
C HIS A 240 -0.13 19.90 4.76
N LYS A 241 -0.46 19.65 3.51
CA LYS A 241 -1.59 20.25 2.80
C LYS A 241 -2.54 19.18 2.27
N PRO A 242 -3.86 19.46 2.19
CA PRO A 242 -4.84 18.46 1.76
C PRO A 242 -4.65 18.03 0.31
N MET A 243 -5.08 16.81 0.02
CA MET A 243 -5.15 16.29 -1.34
C MET A 243 -6.17 17.06 -2.18
N LYS A 244 -5.85 17.27 -3.45
CA LYS A 244 -6.74 17.82 -4.44
C LYS A 244 -6.39 17.23 -5.81
N ILE A 245 -7.37 16.73 -6.54
CA ILE A 245 -7.17 16.25 -7.90
C ILE A 245 -7.43 17.42 -8.87
N ASP A 246 -6.39 17.86 -9.55
CA ASP A 246 -6.45 18.91 -10.58
C ASP A 246 -5.34 18.70 -11.61
N SER A 247 -5.19 19.62 -12.56
CA SER A 247 -4.16 19.57 -13.62
C SER A 247 -2.75 19.47 -13.06
N ALA A 248 -2.45 20.10 -11.92
CA ALA A 248 -1.14 20.04 -11.29
C ALA A 248 -0.78 18.63 -10.84
N VAL A 249 -1.77 17.84 -10.37
CA VAL A 249 -1.55 16.44 -9.99
C VAL A 249 -1.07 15.61 -11.18
N PHE A 250 -1.70 15.74 -12.36
CA PHE A 250 -1.26 14.99 -13.55
C PHE A 250 0.20 15.33 -13.92
N GLY A 251 0.58 16.60 -13.84
CA GLY A 251 1.95 17.04 -14.01
C GLY A 251 2.92 16.42 -13.01
N LYS A 252 2.54 16.38 -11.73
CA LYS A 252 3.33 15.76 -10.65
C LYS A 252 3.53 14.26 -10.88
N LEU A 253 2.46 13.53 -11.24
CA LEU A 253 2.53 12.10 -11.54
C LEU A 253 3.48 11.83 -12.71
N PHE A 254 3.35 12.57 -13.82
CA PHE A 254 4.25 12.42 -14.96
C PHE A 254 5.69 12.85 -14.64
N SER A 255 5.89 13.90 -13.84
CA SER A 255 7.22 14.32 -13.39
C SER A 255 7.95 13.22 -12.61
N PHE A 256 7.22 12.41 -11.83
CA PHE A 256 7.80 11.28 -11.12
C PHE A 256 8.18 10.13 -12.05
N VAL A 257 7.27 9.69 -12.93
CA VAL A 257 7.54 8.56 -13.82
C VAL A 257 8.55 8.92 -14.93
N GLU A 258 8.81 10.19 -15.14
CA GLU A 258 9.92 10.68 -15.98
C GLU A 258 11.27 10.50 -15.28
N GLN A 259 11.33 10.76 -13.96
CA GLN A 259 12.51 10.54 -13.12
C GLN A 259 12.75 9.04 -12.83
N PHE A 260 11.67 8.26 -12.68
CA PHE A 260 11.70 6.83 -12.35
C PHE A 260 10.84 6.03 -13.36
N PRO A 261 11.32 5.85 -14.61
CA PRO A 261 10.49 5.30 -15.70
C PRO A 261 10.10 3.82 -15.54
N HIS A 262 10.72 3.11 -14.61
CA HIS A 262 10.39 1.75 -14.23
C HIS A 262 9.30 1.65 -13.16
N TYR A 263 8.81 2.80 -12.65
CA TYR A 263 7.71 2.90 -11.68
C TYR A 263 6.43 3.42 -12.33
N PHE A 264 5.30 3.07 -11.74
CA PHE A 264 4.07 3.84 -11.86
C PHE A 264 3.93 4.79 -10.67
N LEU A 265 3.10 5.82 -10.80
CA LEU A 265 2.65 6.64 -9.70
C LEU A 265 1.17 6.99 -9.89
N GLY A 266 0.37 6.87 -8.82
CA GLY A 266 -1.05 7.20 -8.85
C GLY A 266 -1.48 7.95 -7.59
N SER A 267 -2.62 8.62 -7.70
CA SER A 267 -3.26 9.32 -6.59
C SER A 267 -4.56 8.65 -6.19
N ASN A 268 -4.82 8.55 -4.89
CA ASN A 268 -6.19 8.33 -4.45
C ASN A 268 -7.09 9.50 -4.90
N ALA A 269 -8.38 9.25 -4.98
CA ALA A 269 -9.36 10.32 -5.16
C ALA A 269 -9.38 11.27 -3.95
N ASP A 270 -9.75 12.53 -4.18
CA ASP A 270 -9.76 13.60 -3.18
C ASP A 270 -11.09 13.77 -2.42
N LEU A 271 -12.10 12.96 -2.74
CA LEU A 271 -13.40 12.97 -2.07
C LEU A 271 -13.52 11.82 -1.05
N PRO A 272 -14.26 12.02 0.05
CA PRO A 272 -14.59 10.97 1.02
C PRO A 272 -15.22 9.74 0.33
N ILE A 273 -15.19 8.58 0.98
CA ILE A 273 -15.78 7.30 0.51
C ILE A 273 -14.96 6.67 -0.62
N VAL A 274 -14.59 7.44 -1.65
CA VAL A 274 -13.82 6.96 -2.81
C VAL A 274 -12.34 7.34 -2.75
N GLY A 275 -11.93 8.11 -1.75
CA GLY A 275 -10.55 8.51 -1.48
C GLY A 275 -9.79 7.55 -0.55
N GLY A 276 -8.52 7.84 -0.34
CA GLY A 276 -7.67 7.17 0.63
C GLY A 276 -7.96 7.56 2.10
N SER A 277 -7.27 6.92 3.03
CA SER A 277 -7.44 7.16 4.47
C SER A 277 -6.82 8.48 4.98
N ILE A 278 -5.89 9.09 4.21
CA ILE A 278 -5.20 10.32 4.58
C ILE A 278 -5.45 11.37 3.49
N LEU A 279 -6.58 12.09 3.59
CA LEU A 279 -6.90 13.16 2.64
C LEU A 279 -6.29 14.52 3.04
N SER A 280 -5.82 14.65 4.28
CA SER A 280 -5.28 15.89 4.84
C SER A 280 -3.83 16.19 4.41
N HIS A 281 -3.13 15.22 3.83
CA HIS A 281 -1.75 15.39 3.38
C HIS A 281 -1.60 14.87 1.94
N GLU A 282 -1.24 15.76 1.02
CA GLU A 282 -1.05 15.43 -0.39
C GLU A 282 0.04 14.36 -0.55
N HIS A 283 -0.36 13.22 -1.10
CA HIS A 283 0.55 12.09 -1.32
C HIS A 283 0.09 11.23 -2.48
N PHE A 284 1.02 10.52 -3.06
CA PHE A 284 0.86 9.57 -4.16
C PHE A 284 1.41 8.21 -3.76
N GLN A 285 0.93 7.15 -4.40
CA GLN A 285 1.45 5.80 -4.22
C GLN A 285 1.97 5.27 -5.55
N GLY A 286 3.11 4.61 -5.51
CA GLY A 286 3.77 4.07 -6.68
C GLY A 286 4.59 2.83 -6.37
N GLY A 287 5.37 2.39 -7.34
CA GLY A 287 6.27 1.25 -7.20
C GLY A 287 6.56 0.56 -8.52
N ASN A 288 7.37 -0.48 -8.45
CA ASN A 288 7.76 -1.33 -9.57
C ASN A 288 6.87 -2.57 -9.62
N TYR A 289 5.62 -2.40 -10.06
CA TYR A 289 4.65 -3.48 -10.15
C TYR A 289 3.68 -3.26 -11.30
N SER A 290 3.35 -4.34 -12.03
CA SER A 290 2.36 -4.34 -13.11
C SER A 290 1.05 -4.96 -12.62
N PHE A 291 0.06 -4.11 -12.42
CA PHE A 291 -1.25 -4.52 -11.91
C PHE A 291 -2.14 -5.19 -12.98
N PRO A 292 -3.17 -5.96 -12.57
CA PRO A 292 -4.15 -6.53 -13.49
C PRO A 292 -4.78 -5.51 -14.43
N MET A 293 -5.24 -4.36 -13.94
CA MET A 293 -5.82 -3.29 -14.75
C MET A 293 -4.86 -2.75 -15.82
N GLU A 294 -3.58 -2.64 -15.50
CA GLU A 294 -2.54 -2.21 -16.44
C GLU A 294 -2.40 -3.18 -17.63
N LYS A 295 -2.52 -4.48 -17.34
CA LYS A 295 -2.42 -5.57 -18.35
C LYS A 295 -3.68 -5.72 -19.18
N SER A 296 -4.80 -5.18 -18.71
CA SER A 296 -6.06 -5.23 -19.44
C SER A 296 -6.01 -4.38 -20.70
N GLY A 297 -6.49 -4.95 -21.81
CA GLY A 297 -6.62 -4.27 -23.09
C GLY A 297 -7.73 -3.22 -23.10
N LEU A 298 -7.86 -2.52 -24.20
CA LEU A 298 -8.95 -1.60 -24.43
C LEU A 298 -10.19 -2.37 -24.90
N ARG A 299 -11.36 -2.01 -24.37
CA ARG A 299 -12.65 -2.50 -24.84
C ARG A 299 -13.13 -1.74 -26.07
N GLU A 300 -12.86 -0.43 -26.09
CA GLU A 300 -13.29 0.48 -27.14
C GLU A 300 -12.29 1.62 -27.26
N GLU A 301 -11.87 1.96 -28.46
CA GLU A 301 -11.02 3.12 -28.74
C GLU A 301 -11.87 4.28 -29.23
N PHE A 302 -11.46 5.51 -28.93
CA PHE A 302 -12.12 6.72 -29.40
C PHE A 302 -11.10 7.83 -29.66
N SER A 303 -11.51 8.88 -30.35
CA SER A 303 -10.68 10.07 -30.62
C SER A 303 -11.39 11.33 -30.14
N LEU A 304 -10.63 12.31 -29.73
CA LEU A 304 -11.10 13.65 -29.39
C LEU A 304 -10.52 14.65 -30.41
N GLU A 305 -11.37 15.40 -31.09
CA GLU A 305 -10.94 16.38 -32.11
C GLU A 305 -9.95 17.39 -31.55
N LYS A 306 -10.11 17.79 -30.29
CA LYS A 306 -9.21 18.69 -29.58
C LYS A 306 -7.81 18.13 -29.37
N PHE A 307 -7.65 16.79 -29.36
CA PHE A 307 -6.41 16.07 -29.05
C PHE A 307 -6.11 14.97 -30.08
N PRO A 308 -5.96 15.31 -31.37
CA PRO A 308 -5.80 14.33 -32.45
C PRO A 308 -4.46 13.58 -32.41
N ASP A 309 -3.52 14.08 -31.63
CA ASP A 309 -2.17 13.56 -31.40
C ASP A 309 -2.09 12.54 -30.27
N LEU A 310 -3.18 12.33 -29.53
CA LEU A 310 -3.27 11.37 -28.42
C LEU A 310 -4.16 10.17 -28.77
N HIS A 311 -3.87 9.04 -28.11
CA HIS A 311 -4.70 7.84 -28.17
C HIS A 311 -5.55 7.72 -26.92
N PHE A 312 -6.83 7.37 -27.11
CA PHE A 312 -7.79 7.21 -26.03
C PHE A 312 -8.53 5.87 -26.16
N GLY A 313 -8.85 5.27 -25.02
CA GLY A 313 -9.71 4.10 -25.02
C GLY A 313 -10.34 3.85 -23.64
N ILE A 314 -11.43 3.11 -23.67
CA ILE A 314 -12.08 2.55 -22.49
C ILE A 314 -11.38 1.23 -22.16
N VAL A 315 -10.80 1.12 -20.97
CA VAL A 315 -10.13 -0.12 -20.53
C VAL A 315 -11.17 -1.23 -20.33
N ASN A 316 -10.85 -2.44 -20.74
CA ASN A 316 -11.66 -3.62 -20.45
C ASN A 316 -11.51 -4.02 -18.98
N TRP A 317 -12.22 -3.32 -18.10
CA TRP A 317 -12.10 -3.42 -16.66
C TRP A 317 -13.46 -3.27 -15.98
N PRO A 318 -13.73 -3.91 -14.81
CA PRO A 318 -15.04 -3.81 -14.13
C PRO A 318 -15.37 -2.40 -13.61
N MET A 319 -14.35 -1.54 -13.49
CA MET A 319 -14.55 -0.14 -13.18
C MET A 319 -14.44 0.73 -14.44
N SER A 320 -14.93 1.97 -14.36
CA SER A 320 -14.99 2.89 -15.49
C SER A 320 -13.66 3.63 -15.67
N VAL A 321 -12.83 3.18 -16.61
CA VAL A 321 -11.47 3.68 -16.81
C VAL A 321 -11.28 4.18 -18.24
N ILE A 322 -10.81 5.42 -18.36
CA ILE A 322 -10.29 5.97 -19.63
C ILE A 322 -8.77 5.89 -19.56
N ARG A 323 -8.16 5.23 -20.54
CA ARG A 323 -6.72 5.25 -20.78
C ARG A 323 -6.41 6.23 -21.87
N LEU A 324 -5.43 7.12 -21.62
CA LEU A 324 -4.87 7.98 -22.65
C LEU A 324 -3.35 7.82 -22.69
N ASN A 325 -2.75 7.99 -23.87
CA ASN A 325 -1.31 8.03 -24.01
C ASN A 325 -0.87 8.91 -25.18
N GLY A 326 0.36 9.42 -25.06
CA GLY A 326 1.01 10.25 -26.07
C GLY A 326 2.47 10.50 -25.74
N LYS A 327 3.21 11.07 -26.71
CA LYS A 327 4.63 11.44 -26.53
C LYS A 327 4.80 12.75 -25.77
N ASP A 328 3.89 13.68 -25.99
CA ASP A 328 3.92 15.01 -25.39
C ASP A 328 3.22 14.99 -24.02
N LYS A 329 4.00 15.21 -22.97
CA LYS A 329 3.55 15.23 -21.59
C LYS A 329 2.48 16.30 -21.34
N GLU A 330 2.70 17.51 -21.84
CA GLU A 330 1.79 18.63 -21.60
C GLU A 330 0.45 18.41 -22.32
N ARG A 331 0.46 17.81 -23.51
CA ARG A 331 -0.76 17.43 -24.22
C ARG A 331 -1.55 16.36 -23.45
N CYS A 332 -0.86 15.40 -22.83
CA CYS A 332 -1.51 14.40 -21.97
C CYS A 332 -2.13 15.06 -20.73
N ILE A 333 -1.44 16.03 -20.10
CA ILE A 333 -1.95 16.80 -18.95
C ILE A 333 -3.20 17.61 -19.36
N ASP A 334 -3.16 18.30 -20.47
CA ASP A 334 -4.28 19.10 -20.99
C ASP A 334 -5.51 18.24 -21.24
N ALA A 335 -5.31 17.05 -21.87
CA ALA A 335 -6.39 16.13 -22.16
C ALA A 335 -7.00 15.53 -20.87
N ALA A 336 -6.17 15.12 -19.93
CA ALA A 336 -6.62 14.62 -18.63
C ALA A 336 -7.40 15.69 -17.85
N SER A 337 -6.92 16.93 -17.86
CA SER A 337 -7.58 18.08 -17.23
C SER A 337 -8.93 18.36 -17.86
N PHE A 338 -9.00 18.35 -19.19
CA PHE A 338 -10.24 18.52 -19.93
C PHE A 338 -11.27 17.42 -19.58
N ILE A 339 -10.86 16.16 -19.52
CA ILE A 339 -11.73 15.04 -19.14
C ILE A 339 -12.22 15.19 -17.70
N LEU A 340 -11.33 15.55 -16.75
CA LEU A 340 -11.66 15.80 -15.36
C LEU A 340 -12.71 16.91 -15.21
N ASP A 341 -12.52 18.05 -15.87
CA ASP A 341 -13.43 19.19 -15.78
C ASP A 341 -14.83 18.84 -16.33
N ARG A 342 -14.86 18.12 -17.46
CA ARG A 342 -16.11 17.62 -18.03
C ARG A 342 -16.79 16.63 -17.11
N PHE A 343 -16.02 15.69 -16.54
CA PHE A 343 -16.59 14.70 -15.63
C PHE A 343 -17.11 15.32 -14.35
N ARG A 344 -16.46 16.32 -13.78
CA ARG A 344 -16.91 17.02 -12.56
C ARG A 344 -18.30 17.65 -12.70
N SER A 345 -18.68 18.07 -13.87
CA SER A 345 -20.01 18.64 -14.16
C SER A 345 -21.00 17.64 -14.78
N TYR A 346 -20.57 16.39 -15.04
CA TYR A 346 -21.39 15.41 -15.72
C TYR A 346 -22.42 14.76 -14.78
N SER A 347 -23.67 14.70 -15.22
CA SER A 347 -24.73 13.93 -14.58
C SER A 347 -25.46 13.07 -15.62
N ASP A 348 -25.84 11.87 -15.22
CA ASP A 348 -26.71 10.97 -15.96
C ASP A 348 -27.68 10.33 -14.98
N GLU A 349 -28.85 10.92 -14.85
CA GLU A 349 -29.89 10.48 -13.89
C GLU A 349 -30.36 9.06 -14.18
N SER A 350 -30.34 8.64 -15.45
CA SER A 350 -30.73 7.27 -15.84
C SER A 350 -29.82 6.19 -15.23
N LEU A 351 -28.59 6.58 -14.88
CA LEU A 351 -27.58 5.72 -14.24
C LEU A 351 -27.32 6.12 -12.77
N SER A 352 -28.14 6.99 -12.22
CA SER A 352 -27.98 7.54 -10.87
C SER A 352 -26.65 8.30 -10.64
N ILE A 353 -25.98 8.73 -11.72
CA ILE A 353 -24.76 9.54 -11.66
C ILE A 353 -25.17 11.01 -11.51
N LEU A 354 -24.88 11.62 -10.37
CA LEU A 354 -25.06 13.04 -10.14
C LEU A 354 -23.69 13.69 -9.87
N SER A 355 -23.45 14.83 -10.51
CA SER A 355 -22.24 15.63 -10.25
C SER A 355 -22.23 16.26 -8.87
N HIS A 356 -23.41 16.65 -8.36
CA HIS A 356 -23.61 17.32 -7.07
C HIS A 356 -24.94 16.92 -6.44
N THR A 357 -25.02 17.06 -5.11
CA THR A 357 -26.27 17.09 -4.35
C THR A 357 -26.24 18.38 -3.51
N GLY A 358 -27.03 19.36 -3.87
CA GLY A 358 -26.85 20.72 -3.37
C GLY A 358 -25.44 21.22 -3.74
N ASP A 359 -24.69 21.69 -2.73
CA ASP A 359 -23.30 22.17 -2.91
C ASP A 359 -22.23 21.06 -2.79
N THR A 360 -22.63 19.82 -2.52
CA THR A 360 -21.71 18.70 -2.29
C THR A 360 -21.33 18.05 -3.63
N PRO A 361 -20.06 18.10 -4.05
CA PRO A 361 -19.59 17.45 -5.28
C PRO A 361 -19.46 15.94 -5.09
N HIS A 362 -19.69 15.19 -6.16
CA HIS A 362 -19.62 13.72 -6.16
C HIS A 362 -18.57 13.14 -7.12
N ASN A 363 -18.32 13.81 -8.25
CA ASN A 363 -17.43 13.30 -9.29
C ASN A 363 -15.99 13.69 -9.04
N THR A 364 -15.10 12.70 -9.14
CA THR A 364 -13.66 12.87 -9.08
C THR A 364 -12.97 11.73 -9.86
N ILE A 365 -11.64 11.73 -9.91
CA ILE A 365 -10.84 10.75 -10.64
C ILE A 365 -9.76 10.18 -9.72
N THR A 366 -9.45 8.88 -9.89
CA THR A 366 -8.24 8.23 -9.38
C THR A 366 -7.28 8.10 -10.57
N PRO A 367 -6.24 8.97 -10.72
CA PRO A 367 -5.31 8.94 -11.83
C PRO A 367 -4.12 8.03 -11.54
N ILE A 368 -3.65 7.28 -12.56
CA ILE A 368 -2.47 6.41 -12.49
C ILE A 368 -1.59 6.64 -13.72
N ALA A 369 -0.38 7.15 -13.52
CA ALA A 369 0.59 7.45 -14.56
C ALA A 369 1.69 6.40 -14.65
N ARG A 370 2.18 6.15 -15.87
CA ARG A 370 3.36 5.32 -16.15
C ARG A 370 4.03 5.69 -17.45
N LYS A 371 5.24 5.18 -17.66
CA LYS A 371 5.95 5.25 -18.95
C LYS A 371 5.77 3.96 -19.74
N ARG A 372 5.57 4.08 -21.06
CA ARG A 372 5.59 2.99 -22.03
C ARG A 372 6.64 3.31 -23.10
N GLY A 373 7.90 3.04 -22.79
CA GLY A 373 9.00 3.55 -23.60
C GLY A 373 8.98 5.10 -23.64
N GLU A 374 8.81 5.68 -24.82
CA GLU A 374 8.72 7.15 -24.96
C GLU A 374 7.34 7.73 -24.62
N LEU A 375 6.30 6.90 -24.55
CA LEU A 375 4.95 7.37 -24.28
C LEU A 375 4.72 7.62 -22.79
N PHE A 376 4.01 8.70 -22.49
CA PHE A 376 3.33 8.94 -21.23
C PHE A 376 1.95 8.29 -21.29
N GLU A 377 1.61 7.45 -20.35
CA GLU A 377 0.31 6.79 -20.25
C GLU A 377 -0.35 7.16 -18.93
N LEU A 378 -1.64 7.46 -18.98
CA LEU A 378 -2.46 7.81 -17.81
C LEU A 378 -3.79 7.06 -17.86
N ASP A 379 -4.07 6.33 -16.79
CA ASP A 379 -5.40 5.76 -16.54
C ASP A 379 -6.19 6.73 -15.66
N LEU A 380 -7.37 7.13 -16.09
CA LEU A 380 -8.32 7.97 -15.38
C LEU A 380 -9.48 7.11 -14.92
N VAL A 381 -9.45 6.64 -13.66
CA VAL A 381 -10.54 5.88 -13.06
C VAL A 381 -11.60 6.85 -12.57
N LEU A 382 -12.76 6.86 -13.21
CA LEU A 382 -13.87 7.74 -12.87
C LEU A 382 -14.53 7.29 -11.57
N ARG A 383 -14.71 8.19 -10.62
CA ARG A 383 -15.24 7.91 -9.28
C ARG A 383 -16.41 8.83 -8.95
N ASN A 384 -17.36 8.32 -8.17
CA ASN A 384 -18.47 9.10 -7.64
C ASN A 384 -18.78 8.65 -6.20
N ASN A 385 -18.87 9.59 -5.27
CA ASN A 385 -19.06 9.31 -3.84
C ASN A 385 -20.50 9.50 -3.35
N ARG A 386 -21.48 9.56 -4.27
CA ARG A 386 -22.88 9.76 -3.92
C ARG A 386 -23.36 8.66 -2.98
N THR A 387 -24.10 9.06 -1.95
CA THR A 387 -24.83 8.17 -1.04
C THR A 387 -26.33 8.23 -1.28
N THR A 388 -27.05 7.19 -0.89
CA THR A 388 -28.50 7.09 -0.88
C THR A 388 -28.94 6.50 0.45
N GLU A 389 -30.26 6.51 0.75
CA GLU A 389 -30.78 5.83 1.95
C GLU A 389 -30.51 4.32 1.92
N GLU A 390 -30.57 3.69 0.73
CA GLU A 390 -30.24 2.27 0.54
C GLU A 390 -28.74 2.00 0.62
N HIS A 391 -27.91 2.95 0.18
CA HIS A 391 -26.45 2.83 0.14
C HIS A 391 -25.77 3.96 0.92
N PRO A 392 -25.87 3.95 2.27
CA PRO A 392 -25.32 5.02 3.11
C PRO A 392 -23.79 5.09 3.11
N LEU A 393 -23.11 4.01 2.71
CA LEU A 393 -21.65 3.95 2.55
C LEU A 393 -21.19 4.32 1.13
N GLY A 394 -22.11 4.60 0.21
CA GLY A 394 -21.86 4.97 -1.18
C GLY A 394 -22.58 4.06 -2.17
N LEU A 395 -23.23 4.68 -3.17
CA LEU A 395 -23.89 3.96 -4.26
C LEU A 395 -22.88 3.21 -5.16
N PHE A 396 -21.69 3.83 -5.37
CA PHE A 396 -20.57 3.28 -6.13
C PHE A 396 -19.44 2.82 -5.20
N HIS A 397 -19.81 1.98 -4.24
CA HIS A 397 -19.00 1.43 -3.17
C HIS A 397 -19.38 -0.03 -2.94
N PRO A 398 -18.54 -0.89 -2.34
CA PRO A 398 -18.92 -2.27 -2.02
C PRO A 398 -20.26 -2.33 -1.27
N HIS A 399 -21.23 -3.05 -1.81
CA HIS A 399 -22.54 -3.23 -1.20
C HIS A 399 -22.48 -4.19 0.00
N GLU A 400 -23.50 -4.14 0.87
CA GLU A 400 -23.51 -4.82 2.16
C GLU A 400 -23.28 -6.35 2.06
N GLU A 401 -23.77 -6.97 1.00
CA GLU A 401 -23.63 -8.40 0.74
C GLU A 401 -22.17 -8.88 0.67
N TRP A 402 -21.22 -7.97 0.29
CA TRP A 402 -19.80 -8.27 0.19
C TRP A 402 -18.99 -7.90 1.44
N HIS A 403 -19.61 -7.25 2.45
CA HIS A 403 -18.90 -6.75 3.63
C HIS A 403 -18.31 -7.85 4.50
N HIS A 404 -18.76 -9.09 4.38
CA HIS A 404 -18.15 -10.24 5.03
C HIS A 404 -16.70 -10.47 4.57
N ILE A 405 -16.34 -10.06 3.34
CA ILE A 405 -14.99 -10.11 2.78
C ILE A 405 -14.35 -8.72 2.74
N LYS A 406 -15.00 -7.72 2.12
CA LYS A 406 -14.44 -6.37 1.93
C LYS A 406 -15.50 -5.30 2.17
N LYS A 407 -15.31 -4.52 3.23
CA LYS A 407 -16.19 -3.43 3.64
C LYS A 407 -15.55 -2.06 3.43
N GLU A 408 -14.22 -2.00 3.47
CA GLU A 408 -13.45 -0.76 3.43
C GLU A 408 -13.53 -0.12 2.04
N ASN A 409 -13.26 1.19 1.99
CA ASN A 409 -13.20 1.96 0.75
C ASN A 409 -12.27 1.32 -0.28
N ILE A 410 -12.62 1.44 -1.55
CA ILE A 410 -11.81 1.00 -2.68
C ILE A 410 -10.87 2.13 -3.08
N GLY A 411 -9.62 2.01 -2.67
CA GLY A 411 -8.56 2.96 -2.94
C GLY A 411 -7.76 2.62 -4.20
N LEU A 412 -6.66 3.35 -4.42
CA LEU A 412 -5.80 3.23 -5.59
C LEU A 412 -5.37 1.78 -5.90
N ILE A 413 -4.97 1.03 -4.88
CA ILE A 413 -4.45 -0.33 -5.04
C ILE A 413 -5.55 -1.28 -5.50
N GLU A 414 -6.71 -1.21 -4.84
CA GLU A 414 -7.85 -2.05 -5.17
C GLU A 414 -8.41 -1.76 -6.57
N VAL A 415 -8.50 -0.48 -6.98
CA VAL A 415 -8.98 -0.15 -8.33
C VAL A 415 -8.12 -0.76 -9.42
N MET A 416 -6.83 -0.98 -9.16
CA MET A 416 -5.89 -1.60 -10.09
C MET A 416 -5.93 -3.14 -10.08
N GLY A 417 -6.74 -3.75 -9.19
CA GLY A 417 -6.99 -5.20 -9.17
C GLY A 417 -6.23 -6.00 -8.11
N LEU A 418 -5.68 -5.33 -7.06
CA LEU A 418 -5.10 -6.01 -5.92
C LEU A 418 -6.00 -5.80 -4.69
N ALA A 419 -6.65 -6.86 -4.21
CA ALA A 419 -7.40 -6.84 -2.96
C ALA A 419 -6.45 -6.84 -1.77
N VAL A 420 -6.55 -5.84 -0.90
CA VAL A 420 -5.93 -5.85 0.42
C VAL A 420 -7.01 -6.17 1.44
N LEU A 421 -6.98 -7.40 1.95
CA LEU A 421 -8.00 -7.95 2.84
C LEU A 421 -7.51 -7.99 4.29
N PRO A 422 -8.42 -7.85 5.28
CA PRO A 422 -8.07 -7.80 6.70
C PRO A 422 -7.58 -9.15 7.23
N ALA A 423 -6.71 -9.12 8.25
CA ALA A 423 -6.07 -10.27 8.87
C ALA A 423 -7.06 -11.31 9.43
N ARG A 424 -8.22 -10.85 9.92
CA ARG A 424 -9.29 -11.74 10.45
C ARG A 424 -9.67 -12.85 9.46
N LEU A 425 -9.63 -12.57 8.15
CA LEU A 425 -10.02 -13.53 7.12
C LEU A 425 -9.13 -14.77 7.07
N ARG A 426 -7.89 -14.71 7.57
CA ARG A 426 -7.06 -15.92 7.68
C ARG A 426 -7.77 -17.01 8.48
N THR A 427 -8.25 -16.67 9.67
CA THR A 427 -8.91 -17.63 10.57
C THR A 427 -10.35 -17.89 10.14
N GLU A 428 -11.08 -16.84 9.76
CA GLU A 428 -12.48 -16.97 9.37
C GLU A 428 -12.66 -17.89 8.14
N LEU A 429 -11.82 -17.73 7.09
CA LEU A 429 -11.91 -18.57 5.90
C LEU A 429 -11.43 -20.00 6.12
N SER A 430 -10.45 -20.23 7.01
CA SER A 430 -10.04 -21.57 7.41
C SER A 430 -11.18 -22.30 8.12
N ASN A 431 -11.77 -21.66 9.14
CA ASN A 431 -12.89 -22.22 9.90
C ASN A 431 -14.15 -22.43 9.01
N LEU A 432 -14.36 -21.51 8.04
CA LEU A 432 -15.43 -21.67 7.05
C LEU A 432 -15.22 -22.91 6.18
N GLY A 433 -13.99 -23.16 5.73
CA GLY A 433 -13.64 -24.35 4.96
C GLY A 433 -13.91 -25.65 5.75
N GLU A 434 -13.55 -25.69 7.02
CA GLU A 434 -13.84 -26.81 7.93
C GLU A 434 -15.36 -27.00 8.10
N ALA A 435 -16.11 -25.92 8.34
CA ALA A 435 -17.56 -25.98 8.49
C ALA A 435 -18.25 -26.46 7.19
N ILE A 436 -17.74 -26.10 6.02
CA ILE A 436 -18.25 -26.60 4.73
C ILE A 436 -18.02 -28.10 4.60
N LEU A 437 -16.83 -28.60 4.94
CA LEU A 437 -16.49 -30.02 4.89
C LEU A 437 -17.36 -30.88 5.84
N GLU A 438 -17.60 -30.38 7.05
CA GLU A 438 -18.39 -31.05 8.08
C GLU A 438 -19.90 -30.87 7.89
N ASN A 439 -20.33 -30.14 6.87
CA ASN A 439 -21.72 -29.72 6.65
C ASN A 439 -22.35 -29.06 7.87
N LYS A 440 -21.55 -28.30 8.64
CA LYS A 440 -21.97 -27.62 9.88
C LYS A 440 -22.84 -26.41 9.54
N ASP A 441 -23.89 -26.19 10.31
CA ASP A 441 -24.67 -24.94 10.28
C ASP A 441 -23.91 -23.84 11.03
N ILE A 442 -23.64 -22.75 10.36
CA ILE A 442 -22.93 -21.58 10.88
C ILE A 442 -23.83 -20.38 11.14
N SER A 443 -25.16 -20.52 10.97
CA SER A 443 -26.12 -19.42 11.13
C SER A 443 -26.16 -18.79 12.53
N SER A 444 -25.71 -19.53 13.54
CA SER A 444 -25.64 -19.08 14.94
C SER A 444 -24.20 -18.96 15.46
N ASP A 445 -23.20 -19.09 14.59
CA ASP A 445 -21.80 -18.93 14.99
C ASP A 445 -21.44 -17.44 14.99
N PRO A 446 -21.05 -16.82 16.12
CA PRO A 446 -20.88 -15.38 16.24
C PRO A 446 -19.74 -14.82 15.37
N VAL A 447 -18.84 -15.67 14.86
CA VAL A 447 -17.73 -15.29 13.98
C VAL A 447 -18.06 -15.56 12.52
N LEU A 448 -18.74 -16.68 12.24
CA LEU A 448 -18.97 -17.17 10.87
C LEU A 448 -20.35 -16.83 10.31
N GLU A 449 -21.34 -16.39 11.12
CA GLU A 449 -22.71 -16.08 10.67
C GLU A 449 -22.74 -15.13 9.47
N LYS A 450 -21.84 -14.14 9.46
CA LYS A 450 -21.71 -13.19 8.34
C LYS A 450 -21.31 -13.84 7.02
N HIS A 451 -20.75 -15.05 7.05
CA HIS A 451 -20.38 -15.86 5.88
C HIS A 451 -21.44 -16.91 5.53
N TYR A 452 -22.61 -16.91 6.20
CA TYR A 452 -23.64 -17.95 6.02
C TYR A 452 -24.06 -18.08 4.55
N ASN A 453 -24.51 -17.00 3.94
CA ASN A 453 -24.96 -17.01 2.53
C ASN A 453 -23.83 -17.47 1.60
N PHE A 454 -22.63 -16.95 1.80
CA PHE A 454 -21.43 -17.33 1.03
C PHE A 454 -21.15 -18.84 1.14
N SER A 455 -21.28 -19.44 2.33
CA SER A 455 -21.12 -20.88 2.51
C SER A 455 -22.19 -21.71 1.78
N GLN A 456 -23.44 -21.24 1.79
CA GLN A 456 -24.53 -21.90 1.09
C GLN A 456 -24.35 -21.88 -0.44
N GLU A 457 -23.88 -20.75 -0.98
CA GLU A 457 -23.57 -20.63 -2.41
C GLU A 457 -22.43 -21.58 -2.82
N ILE A 458 -21.35 -21.66 -2.04
CA ILE A 458 -20.26 -22.62 -2.27
C ILE A 458 -20.79 -24.06 -2.30
N ARG A 459 -21.57 -24.47 -1.29
CA ARG A 459 -22.14 -25.82 -1.21
C ARG A 459 -23.07 -26.14 -2.39
N LYS A 460 -23.85 -25.18 -2.82
CA LYS A 460 -24.76 -25.34 -3.98
C LYS A 460 -23.99 -25.47 -5.30
N LYS A 461 -22.90 -24.74 -5.45
CA LYS A 461 -22.13 -24.65 -6.69
C LYS A 461 -21.16 -25.79 -6.91
N TYR A 462 -20.54 -26.27 -5.84
CA TYR A 462 -19.51 -27.30 -5.88
C TYR A 462 -20.01 -28.62 -5.32
N GLN A 463 -20.00 -29.66 -6.14
CA GLN A 463 -20.49 -30.97 -5.78
C GLN A 463 -19.37 -31.78 -5.15
N ASN A 464 -18.70 -32.23 -4.65
CA ASN A 464 -17.57 -33.03 -4.18
C ASN A 464 -16.45 -32.17 -3.56
N ILE A 465 -16.80 -31.33 -2.58
CA ILE A 465 -15.80 -30.59 -1.83
C ILE A 465 -15.05 -31.55 -0.89
N THR A 466 -13.75 -31.61 -1.03
CA THR A 466 -12.86 -32.47 -0.21
C THR A 466 -11.88 -31.60 0.60
N LYS A 467 -11.19 -32.22 1.54
CA LYS A 467 -10.15 -31.54 2.31
C LYS A 467 -9.05 -30.96 1.42
N ASP A 468 -8.75 -31.59 0.30
CA ASP A 468 -7.70 -31.16 -0.63
C ASP A 468 -8.15 -29.99 -1.54
N THR A 469 -9.46 -29.80 -1.74
CA THR A 469 -10.01 -28.82 -2.68
C THR A 469 -10.68 -27.64 -2.00
N VAL A 470 -11.08 -27.73 -0.75
CA VAL A 470 -11.88 -26.71 -0.06
C VAL A 470 -11.18 -25.35 0.02
N GLU A 471 -9.88 -25.35 0.29
CA GLU A 471 -9.12 -24.09 0.40
C GLU A 471 -9.06 -23.37 -0.96
N GLU A 472 -8.78 -24.08 -2.04
CA GLU A 472 -8.75 -23.53 -3.39
C GLU A 472 -10.13 -23.01 -3.82
N ILE A 473 -11.19 -23.73 -3.51
CA ILE A 473 -12.58 -23.31 -3.77
C ILE A 473 -12.90 -22.01 -3.03
N VAL A 474 -12.61 -21.95 -1.72
CA VAL A 474 -12.87 -20.74 -0.92
C VAL A 474 -12.06 -19.56 -1.45
N ARG A 475 -10.78 -19.73 -1.79
CA ARG A 475 -9.94 -18.70 -2.39
C ARG A 475 -10.49 -18.18 -3.71
N ALA A 476 -10.92 -19.09 -4.58
CA ALA A 476 -11.54 -18.73 -5.87
C ALA A 476 -12.83 -17.91 -5.67
N GLU A 477 -13.68 -18.31 -4.73
CA GLU A 477 -14.92 -17.57 -4.46
C GLU A 477 -14.65 -16.20 -3.78
N VAL A 478 -13.64 -16.07 -2.92
CA VAL A 478 -13.18 -14.76 -2.39
C VAL A 478 -12.76 -13.82 -3.52
N GLY A 479 -12.04 -14.33 -4.54
CA GLY A 479 -11.68 -13.53 -5.71
C GLY A 479 -12.91 -13.08 -6.52
N LYS A 480 -13.96 -13.89 -6.60
CA LYS A 480 -15.23 -13.49 -7.25
C LYS A 480 -15.96 -12.41 -6.44
N VAL A 481 -15.95 -12.50 -5.10
CA VAL A 481 -16.47 -11.42 -4.26
C VAL A 481 -15.70 -10.12 -4.53
N PHE A 482 -14.38 -10.18 -4.62
CA PHE A 482 -13.60 -8.98 -4.96
C PHE A 482 -13.92 -8.42 -6.34
N LEU A 483 -14.18 -9.27 -7.34
CA LEU A 483 -14.65 -8.83 -8.65
C LEU A 483 -16.01 -8.10 -8.54
N MET A 484 -16.94 -8.59 -7.72
CA MET A 484 -18.22 -7.90 -7.49
C MET A 484 -18.02 -6.56 -6.80
N VAL A 485 -17.11 -6.48 -5.82
CA VAL A 485 -16.70 -5.24 -5.16
C VAL A 485 -16.19 -4.19 -6.16
N LEU A 486 -15.37 -4.59 -7.15
CA LEU A 486 -14.92 -3.68 -8.22
C LEU A 486 -16.06 -3.25 -9.15
N ARG A 487 -17.01 -4.15 -9.45
CA ARG A 487 -18.22 -3.82 -10.23
C ARG A 487 -19.12 -2.83 -9.53
N ASP A 488 -19.30 -2.99 -8.21
CA ASP A 488 -20.07 -2.03 -7.42
C ASP A 488 -19.42 -0.65 -7.41
N ALA A 489 -18.09 -0.60 -7.35
CA ALA A 489 -17.33 0.64 -7.40
C ALA A 489 -17.28 1.31 -8.79
N GLY A 490 -17.61 0.59 -9.88
CA GLY A 490 -17.73 1.11 -11.23
C GLY A 490 -18.97 2.00 -11.39
N ILE A 491 -18.80 3.20 -11.96
CA ILE A 491 -19.92 4.15 -12.15
C ILE A 491 -20.75 3.84 -13.38
N PHE A 492 -20.13 3.43 -14.49
CA PHE A 492 -20.79 2.89 -15.66
C PHE A 492 -20.73 1.37 -15.58
N LYS A 493 -21.87 0.74 -15.29
CA LYS A 493 -21.95 -0.73 -15.09
C LYS A 493 -21.65 -1.49 -16.39
N GLU A 494 -21.37 -2.78 -16.27
CA GLU A 494 -21.01 -3.65 -17.41
C GLU A 494 -22.22 -4.12 -18.24
N ASP A 495 -23.43 -3.74 -17.85
CA ASP A 495 -24.64 -3.98 -18.65
C ASP A 495 -24.75 -3.01 -19.85
N GLU A 496 -25.72 -3.23 -20.73
CA GLU A 496 -25.90 -2.41 -21.92
C GLU A 496 -26.23 -0.93 -21.57
N ALA A 497 -26.98 -0.68 -20.49
CA ALA A 497 -27.30 0.67 -20.07
C ALA A 497 -26.06 1.43 -19.59
N GLY A 498 -25.20 0.79 -18.80
CA GLY A 498 -23.94 1.36 -18.33
C GLY A 498 -22.94 1.60 -19.46
N LYS A 499 -22.80 0.64 -20.40
CA LYS A 499 -21.94 0.80 -21.59
C LYS A 499 -22.40 1.97 -22.45
N GLU A 500 -23.71 2.09 -22.70
CA GLU A 500 -24.28 3.19 -23.46
C GLU A 500 -24.12 4.52 -22.72
N GLY A 501 -24.26 4.54 -21.41
CA GLY A 501 -24.00 5.72 -20.58
C GLY A 501 -22.53 6.16 -20.66
N PHE A 502 -21.60 5.22 -20.70
CA PHE A 502 -20.19 5.57 -20.87
C PHE A 502 -19.92 6.19 -22.25
N ARG A 503 -20.54 5.65 -23.31
CA ARG A 503 -20.47 6.24 -24.65
C ARG A 503 -21.09 7.65 -24.70
N ARG A 504 -22.22 7.89 -24.00
CA ARG A 504 -22.80 9.22 -23.87
C ARG A 504 -21.84 10.22 -23.19
N PHE A 505 -21.15 9.76 -22.10
CA PHE A 505 -20.12 10.58 -21.49
C PHE A 505 -18.98 10.89 -22.46
N ILE A 506 -18.45 9.89 -23.17
CA ILE A 506 -17.39 10.11 -24.19
C ILE A 506 -17.87 11.07 -25.28
N ALA A 507 -19.10 10.90 -25.80
CA ALA A 507 -19.65 11.82 -26.79
C ALA A 507 -19.79 13.26 -26.29
N SER A 508 -19.97 13.46 -24.98
CA SER A 508 -20.02 14.80 -24.37
C SER A 508 -18.66 15.51 -24.28
N LEU A 509 -17.56 14.78 -24.55
CA LEU A 509 -16.19 15.33 -24.61
C LEU A 509 -15.86 15.95 -26.00
N SER A 510 -16.70 15.73 -27.00
CA SER A 510 -16.53 16.24 -28.36
C SER A 510 -16.96 17.70 -28.50
#